data_5ede3fccdf3fe18768a2166bc346a83e
#
_entry.id   5ede3fccdf3fe18768a2166bc346a83e
#
_cell.length_a   1.000
_cell.length_b   1.000
_cell.length_c   1.000
_cell.angle_alpha   90.00
_cell.angle_beta   90.00
_cell.angle_gamma   90.00
#
_symmetry.space_group_name_H-M   'P 1'
#
loop_
_entity.id
_entity.type
_entity.pdbx_description
1 polymer ?
#
loop_
_entity_poly.entity_id
_entity_poly.type
_entity_poly.pdbx_seq_one_letter_code
_entity_poly.pdbx_strand_id
1 'polypeptide(L)'
;MRVIALHNLKGGVGKTAASVNLAYLAAAHGVPTLLWDLDPQGASSWYFHGESEEQKAKKVFEGGTPVGRLVKPSPYKHLSLIPADLSYRYLDIILKKVEPPREALKRLLKPFSEQYALAVLDCPPSLSNLADNIFAASDRVLAPVVPTYLSLRALEQVQAYFKSEGFDAKKIRPFYSMADRRRNLHRELLENPPASMARRYPAVVPYASAVERMGEHRAPLAAYAGSEDPALLAYAELWLELKKDLAL
;
A
#
# COMPACT_ATOMS: atom_id res chain seq x y z
N MET A 1 11.57 -4.64 -11.54
CA MET A 1 10.87 -3.95 -10.43
C MET A 1 9.68 -4.78 -9.98
N ARG A 2 9.55 -5.06 -8.68
CA ARG A 2 8.36 -5.67 -8.08
C ARG A 2 7.35 -4.59 -7.71
N VAL A 3 6.06 -4.90 -7.73
CA VAL A 3 4.98 -3.95 -7.41
C VAL A 3 4.10 -4.54 -6.32
N ILE A 4 3.93 -3.81 -5.23
CA ILE A 4 2.98 -4.15 -4.16
C ILE A 4 1.93 -3.06 -4.00
N ALA A 5 0.70 -3.46 -3.68
CA ALA A 5 -0.38 -2.54 -3.37
C ALA A 5 -0.87 -2.77 -1.93
N LEU A 6 -1.11 -1.70 -1.18
CA LEU A 6 -1.78 -1.76 0.12
C LEU A 6 -3.26 -1.44 -0.10
N HIS A 7 -4.11 -2.47 -0.05
CA HIS A 7 -5.53 -2.30 -0.37
C HIS A 7 -6.45 -2.97 0.65
N ASN A 8 -7.52 -2.30 1.01
CA ASN A 8 -8.68 -2.84 1.73
C ASN A 8 -9.86 -1.88 1.52
N LEU A 9 -11.07 -2.41 1.41
CA LEU A 9 -12.30 -1.62 1.27
C LEU A 9 -12.64 -0.80 2.51
N LYS A 10 -12.20 -1.26 3.67
CA LYS A 10 -12.46 -0.57 4.93
C LYS A 10 -11.44 0.57 5.13
N GLY A 11 -11.94 1.76 5.44
CA GLY A 11 -11.11 2.88 5.90
C GLY A 11 -10.53 2.64 7.29
N GLY A 12 -9.39 3.28 7.61
CA GLY A 12 -8.80 3.26 8.95
C GLY A 12 -8.23 1.91 9.40
N VAL A 13 -7.86 1.02 8.48
CA VAL A 13 -7.25 -0.30 8.81
C VAL A 13 -5.72 -0.31 8.77
N GLY A 14 -5.09 0.84 8.54
CA GLY A 14 -3.63 0.96 8.52
C GLY A 14 -2.97 0.80 7.15
N LYS A 15 -3.68 0.98 6.03
CA LYS A 15 -3.10 0.93 4.66
C LYS A 15 -1.91 1.88 4.54
N THR A 16 -2.15 3.18 4.72
CA THR A 16 -1.13 4.22 4.59
C THR A 16 0.03 4.04 5.57
N ALA A 17 -0.24 3.70 6.84
CA ALA A 17 0.81 3.42 7.80
C ALA A 17 1.71 2.25 7.34
N ALA A 18 1.11 1.18 6.79
CA ALA A 18 1.87 0.07 6.22
C ALA A 18 2.64 0.48 4.95
N SER A 19 2.03 1.26 4.03
CA SER A 19 2.70 1.77 2.83
C SER A 19 3.96 2.57 3.19
N VAL A 20 3.83 3.50 4.13
CA VAL A 20 4.94 4.37 4.60
C VAL A 20 6.06 3.56 5.25
N ASN A 21 5.72 2.67 6.20
CA ASN A 21 6.72 1.90 6.92
C ASN A 21 7.41 0.85 6.04
N LEU A 22 6.67 0.14 5.17
CA LEU A 22 7.25 -0.84 4.26
C LEU A 22 8.14 -0.17 3.19
N ALA A 23 7.73 0.97 2.63
CA ALA A 23 8.55 1.71 1.68
C ALA A 23 9.85 2.20 2.31
N TYR A 24 9.78 2.74 3.53
CA TYR A 24 10.97 3.15 4.28
C TYR A 24 11.88 1.97 4.61
N LEU A 25 11.33 0.87 5.16
CA LEU A 25 12.13 -0.30 5.53
C LEU A 25 12.81 -0.94 4.32
N ALA A 26 12.13 -1.00 3.17
CA ALA A 26 12.74 -1.46 1.92
C ALA A 26 13.95 -0.60 1.55
N ALA A 27 13.78 0.71 1.54
CA ALA A 27 14.84 1.67 1.23
C ALA A 27 15.99 1.61 2.23
N ALA A 28 15.72 1.49 3.53
CA ALA A 28 16.71 1.34 4.59
C ALA A 28 17.54 0.05 4.45
N HIS A 29 16.97 -1.01 3.86
CA HIS A 29 17.68 -2.23 3.49
C HIS A 29 18.36 -2.17 2.11
N GLY A 30 18.51 -0.98 1.53
CA GLY A 30 19.22 -0.75 0.27
C GLY A 30 18.43 -1.13 -1.00
N VAL A 31 17.12 -1.37 -0.89
CA VAL A 31 16.23 -1.64 -2.04
C VAL A 31 15.74 -0.31 -2.60
N PRO A 32 16.13 0.09 -3.84
CA PRO A 32 15.60 1.31 -4.46
C PRO A 32 14.08 1.23 -4.59
N THR A 33 13.36 2.13 -3.89
CA THR A 33 11.92 2.05 -3.69
C THR A 33 11.21 3.31 -4.18
N LEU A 34 10.11 3.13 -4.90
CA LEU A 34 9.18 4.17 -5.30
C LEU A 34 7.87 3.99 -4.52
N LEU A 35 7.48 4.96 -3.71
CA LEU A 35 6.15 5.03 -3.12
C LEU A 35 5.25 5.88 -4.01
N TRP A 36 4.11 5.35 -4.42
CA TRP A 36 3.10 6.11 -5.17
C TRP A 36 1.81 6.21 -4.36
N ASP A 37 1.47 7.42 -3.96
CA ASP A 37 0.22 7.73 -3.28
C ASP A 37 -0.90 7.89 -4.31
N LEU A 38 -1.78 6.91 -4.38
CA LEU A 38 -2.92 6.89 -5.30
C LEU A 38 -4.25 7.29 -4.61
N ASP A 39 -4.21 7.56 -3.30
CA ASP A 39 -5.38 8.06 -2.57
C ASP A 39 -5.44 9.59 -2.69
N PRO A 40 -6.53 10.18 -3.23
CA PRO A 40 -6.70 11.63 -3.30
C PRO A 40 -6.59 12.36 -1.95
N GLN A 41 -6.70 11.63 -0.83
CA GLN A 41 -6.51 12.18 0.51
C GLN A 41 -5.05 12.52 0.83
N GLY A 42 -4.08 11.96 0.09
CA GLY A 42 -2.68 12.32 0.16
C GLY A 42 -1.97 11.98 1.48
N ALA A 43 -2.44 10.96 2.21
CA ALA A 43 -1.93 10.69 3.54
C ALA A 43 -0.48 10.19 3.52
N SER A 44 -0.07 9.29 2.60
CA SER A 44 1.34 8.88 2.50
C SER A 44 2.23 10.01 1.97
N SER A 45 1.70 10.87 1.11
CA SER A 45 2.38 12.09 0.67
C SER A 45 2.68 13.02 1.84
N TRP A 46 1.72 13.18 2.75
CA TRP A 46 1.88 14.00 3.97
C TRP A 46 3.05 13.54 4.84
N TYR A 47 3.22 12.23 5.03
CA TYR A 47 4.30 11.68 5.85
C TYR A 47 5.71 11.93 5.29
N PHE A 48 5.83 12.10 3.98
CA PHE A 48 7.12 12.36 3.33
C PHE A 48 7.27 13.80 2.85
N HIS A 49 6.45 14.73 3.36
CA HIS A 49 6.46 16.15 2.96
C HIS A 49 6.29 16.34 1.44
N GLY A 50 5.66 15.36 0.78
CA GLY A 50 5.41 15.40 -0.65
C GLY A 50 4.24 16.33 -0.97
N GLU A 51 4.48 17.31 -1.85
CA GLU A 51 3.44 18.16 -2.40
C GLU A 51 3.34 17.90 -3.90
N SER A 52 2.11 17.75 -4.40
CA SER A 52 1.89 17.67 -5.85
C SER A 52 1.73 19.07 -6.42
N GLU A 53 2.18 19.25 -7.67
CA GLU A 53 1.77 20.38 -8.46
C GLU A 53 0.41 20.05 -9.09
N GLU A 54 -0.64 20.81 -8.74
CA GLU A 54 -2.01 20.56 -9.16
C GLU A 54 -2.15 20.25 -10.67
N GLN A 55 -3.01 19.26 -10.99
CA GLN A 55 -3.41 18.83 -12.33
C GLN A 55 -2.34 18.13 -13.22
N LYS A 56 -1.10 17.96 -12.78
CA LYS A 56 -0.11 17.21 -13.59
C LYS A 56 -0.44 15.72 -13.66
N ALA A 57 -0.98 15.14 -12.60
CA ALA A 57 -1.32 13.73 -12.55
C ALA A 57 -2.38 13.34 -13.59
N LYS A 58 -3.45 14.13 -13.75
CA LYS A 58 -4.44 13.89 -14.80
C LYS A 58 -3.79 13.81 -16.19
N LYS A 59 -2.92 14.78 -16.55
CA LYS A 59 -2.23 14.81 -17.85
C LYS A 59 -1.32 13.61 -18.06
N VAL A 60 -0.74 13.04 -16.97
CA VAL A 60 0.10 11.83 -17.05
C VAL A 60 -0.74 10.62 -17.43
N PHE A 61 -1.88 10.42 -16.77
CA PHE A 61 -2.77 9.31 -17.12
C PHE A 61 -3.41 9.44 -18.51
N GLU A 62 -3.59 10.65 -18.99
CA GLU A 62 -4.05 10.96 -20.36
C GLU A 62 -2.91 10.88 -21.40
N GLY A 63 -1.67 10.61 -20.99
CA GLY A 63 -0.52 10.48 -21.88
C GLY A 63 0.13 11.81 -22.33
N GLY A 64 -0.33 12.94 -21.79
CA GLY A 64 0.17 14.27 -22.17
C GLY A 64 1.45 14.72 -21.44
N THR A 65 1.88 13.97 -20.41
CA THR A 65 3.08 14.30 -19.62
C THR A 65 3.80 13.01 -19.19
N PRO A 66 5.14 12.93 -19.32
CA PRO A 66 5.90 11.79 -18.81
C PRO A 66 5.73 11.63 -17.29
N VAL A 67 5.44 10.40 -16.83
CA VAL A 67 5.21 10.09 -15.41
C VAL A 67 6.41 10.42 -14.51
N GLY A 68 7.62 10.35 -15.04
CA GLY A 68 8.85 10.71 -14.32
C GLY A 68 8.86 12.14 -13.76
N ARG A 69 8.09 13.07 -14.37
CA ARG A 69 7.96 14.44 -13.84
C ARG A 69 7.19 14.54 -12.52
N LEU A 70 6.47 13.50 -12.14
CA LEU A 70 5.76 13.45 -10.86
C LEU A 70 6.65 12.99 -9.71
N VAL A 71 7.79 12.37 -10.01
CA VAL A 71 8.68 11.83 -8.98
C VAL A 71 9.34 12.96 -8.19
N LYS A 72 9.24 12.87 -6.89
CA LYS A 72 9.89 13.77 -5.92
C LYS A 72 10.87 12.97 -5.06
N PRO A 73 12.01 13.54 -4.67
CA PRO A 73 12.88 12.91 -3.68
C PRO A 73 12.18 12.89 -2.33
N SER A 74 12.45 11.85 -1.53
CA SER A 74 12.11 11.83 -0.11
C SER A 74 13.33 12.22 0.74
N PRO A 75 13.16 12.53 2.04
CA PRO A 75 14.27 12.74 2.97
C PRO A 75 15.15 11.49 3.18
N TYR A 76 14.73 10.33 2.71
CA TYR A 76 15.37 9.05 2.97
C TYR A 76 16.07 8.51 1.73
N LYS A 77 17.32 8.07 1.89
CA LYS A 77 18.12 7.46 0.82
C LYS A 77 17.38 6.26 0.23
N HIS A 78 17.48 6.05 -1.08
CA HIS A 78 16.82 4.97 -1.83
C HIS A 78 15.29 4.99 -1.84
N LEU A 79 14.64 6.05 -1.36
CA LEU A 79 13.20 6.23 -1.40
C LEU A 79 12.82 7.47 -2.22
N SER A 80 11.97 7.28 -3.20
CA SER A 80 11.33 8.37 -3.95
C SER A 80 9.82 8.29 -3.84
N LEU A 81 9.13 9.40 -4.07
CA LEU A 81 7.69 9.53 -3.91
C LEU A 81 7.04 10.06 -5.20
N ILE A 82 5.93 9.48 -5.62
CA ILE A 82 4.95 10.15 -6.45
C ILE A 82 3.80 10.57 -5.53
N PRO A 83 3.68 11.88 -5.22
CA PRO A 83 2.66 12.35 -4.30
C PRO A 83 1.26 12.28 -4.91
N ALA A 84 0.26 12.18 -4.04
CA ALA A 84 -1.13 12.25 -4.42
C ALA A 84 -1.47 13.59 -5.06
N ASP A 85 -2.44 13.57 -5.95
CA ASP A 85 -3.00 14.74 -6.61
C ASP A 85 -4.52 14.70 -6.48
N LEU A 86 -5.14 15.84 -6.14
CA LEU A 86 -6.60 15.93 -6.01
C LEU A 86 -7.34 15.52 -7.29
N SER A 87 -6.68 15.62 -8.46
CA SER A 87 -7.27 15.17 -9.73
C SER A 87 -7.46 13.66 -9.81
N TYR A 88 -6.84 12.86 -8.91
CA TYR A 88 -7.03 11.41 -8.84
C TYR A 88 -8.49 11.00 -8.57
N ARG A 89 -9.31 11.88 -7.99
CA ARG A 89 -10.77 11.67 -7.89
C ARG A 89 -11.46 11.43 -9.24
N TYR A 90 -10.82 11.83 -10.34
CA TYR A 90 -11.35 11.64 -11.70
C TYR A 90 -10.73 10.46 -12.45
N LEU A 91 -9.78 9.72 -11.84
CA LEU A 91 -9.04 8.63 -12.50
C LEU A 91 -9.97 7.53 -13.02
N ASP A 92 -11.05 7.22 -12.31
CA ASP A 92 -12.00 6.22 -12.77
C ASP A 92 -12.64 6.56 -14.14
N ILE A 93 -12.91 7.85 -14.38
CA ILE A 93 -13.46 8.33 -15.65
C ILE A 93 -12.39 8.30 -16.74
N ILE A 94 -11.16 8.68 -16.40
CA ILE A 94 -10.03 8.70 -17.34
C ILE A 94 -9.68 7.28 -17.76
N LEU A 95 -9.55 6.37 -16.79
CA LEU A 95 -9.13 4.99 -17.01
C LEU A 95 -10.16 4.16 -17.81
N LYS A 96 -11.45 4.53 -17.77
CA LYS A 96 -12.46 3.93 -18.64
C LYS A 96 -12.18 4.11 -20.13
N LYS A 97 -11.46 5.16 -20.50
CA LYS A 97 -11.16 5.52 -21.89
C LYS A 97 -9.80 5.02 -22.38
N VAL A 98 -9.01 4.42 -21.47
CA VAL A 98 -7.66 3.94 -21.78
C VAL A 98 -7.72 2.51 -22.31
N GLU A 99 -7.17 2.30 -23.51
CA GLU A 99 -7.05 0.98 -24.13
C GLU A 99 -5.60 0.49 -24.16
N PRO A 100 -5.33 -0.79 -23.91
CA PRO A 100 -6.27 -1.79 -23.38
C PRO A 100 -6.64 -1.50 -21.91
N PRO A 101 -7.85 -1.89 -21.47
CA PRO A 101 -8.30 -1.67 -20.10
C PRO A 101 -7.37 -2.38 -19.10
N ARG A 102 -7.25 -1.83 -17.88
CA ARG A 102 -6.43 -2.37 -16.78
C ARG A 102 -4.90 -2.33 -17.00
N GLU A 103 -4.41 -1.77 -18.11
CA GLU A 103 -2.98 -1.72 -18.43
C GLU A 103 -2.34 -0.34 -18.21
N ALA A 104 -3.13 0.69 -17.91
CA ALA A 104 -2.64 2.06 -17.82
C ALA A 104 -1.56 2.22 -16.74
N LEU A 105 -1.82 1.75 -15.52
CA LEU A 105 -0.87 1.89 -14.41
C LEU A 105 0.40 1.05 -14.65
N LYS A 106 0.27 -0.13 -15.21
CA LYS A 106 1.42 -0.98 -15.57
C LYS A 106 2.33 -0.30 -16.60
N ARG A 107 1.73 0.37 -17.62
CA ARG A 107 2.49 1.16 -18.59
C ARG A 107 3.20 2.36 -17.96
N LEU A 108 2.54 3.05 -17.01
CA LEU A 108 3.13 4.16 -16.28
C LEU A 108 4.26 3.74 -15.34
N LEU A 109 4.21 2.51 -14.81
CA LEU A 109 5.27 1.97 -13.96
C LEU A 109 6.48 1.45 -14.75
N LYS A 110 6.30 1.05 -16.01
CA LYS A 110 7.35 0.45 -16.85
C LYS A 110 8.64 1.28 -16.92
N PRO A 111 8.61 2.62 -17.13
CA PRO A 111 9.84 3.43 -17.20
C PRO A 111 10.69 3.41 -15.93
N PHE A 112 10.12 3.06 -14.79
CA PHE A 112 10.82 3.02 -13.51
C PHE A 112 11.54 1.71 -13.22
N SER A 113 11.36 0.68 -14.06
CA SER A 113 11.87 -0.68 -13.80
C SER A 113 13.40 -0.78 -13.77
N GLU A 114 14.12 0.17 -14.37
CA GLU A 114 15.59 0.22 -14.34
C GLU A 114 16.13 1.00 -13.14
N GLN A 115 15.32 1.87 -12.52
CA GLN A 115 15.73 2.75 -11.43
C GLN A 115 15.31 2.21 -10.06
N TYR A 116 14.19 1.50 -9.98
CA TYR A 116 13.62 0.99 -8.74
C TYR A 116 13.47 -0.52 -8.78
N ALA A 117 13.78 -1.16 -7.65
CA ALA A 117 13.55 -2.59 -7.46
C ALA A 117 12.13 -2.88 -6.92
N LEU A 118 11.55 -1.93 -6.18
CA LEU A 118 10.22 -2.03 -5.57
C LEU A 118 9.38 -0.78 -5.85
N ALA A 119 8.11 -0.97 -6.22
CA ALA A 119 7.07 0.06 -6.16
C ALA A 119 6.03 -0.31 -5.10
N VAL A 120 5.72 0.63 -4.22
CA VAL A 120 4.67 0.52 -3.20
C VAL A 120 3.53 1.45 -3.58
N LEU A 121 2.32 0.92 -3.75
CA LEU A 121 1.14 1.66 -4.12
C LEU A 121 0.23 1.82 -2.88
N ASP A 122 0.06 3.05 -2.39
CA ASP A 122 -0.92 3.36 -1.35
C ASP A 122 -2.27 3.64 -2.00
N CYS A 123 -3.28 2.82 -1.69
CA CYS A 123 -4.50 2.72 -2.47
C CYS A 123 -5.73 3.31 -1.74
N PRO A 124 -6.65 3.96 -2.46
CA PRO A 124 -7.94 4.34 -1.90
C PRO A 124 -8.79 3.11 -1.56
N PRO A 125 -9.77 3.23 -0.63
CA PRO A 125 -10.61 2.12 -0.18
C PRO A 125 -11.81 1.87 -1.11
N SER A 126 -11.55 1.59 -2.40
CA SER A 126 -12.61 1.39 -3.39
C SER A 126 -12.31 0.23 -4.34
N LEU A 127 -13.35 -0.40 -4.89
CA LEU A 127 -13.29 -1.30 -6.04
C LEU A 127 -13.76 -0.50 -7.26
N SER A 128 -12.84 -0.06 -8.08
CA SER A 128 -13.07 0.88 -9.17
C SER A 128 -12.13 0.59 -10.33
N ASN A 129 -12.22 1.33 -11.45
CA ASN A 129 -11.29 1.18 -12.56
C ASN A 129 -9.82 1.43 -12.12
N LEU A 130 -9.60 2.32 -11.14
CA LEU A 130 -8.28 2.51 -10.56
C LEU A 130 -7.82 1.27 -9.80
N ALA A 131 -8.68 0.67 -8.99
CA ALA A 131 -8.37 -0.58 -8.29
C ALA A 131 -8.03 -1.72 -9.27
N ASP A 132 -8.77 -1.85 -10.36
CA ASP A 132 -8.49 -2.83 -11.42
C ASP A 132 -7.09 -2.65 -12.01
N ASN A 133 -6.69 -1.41 -12.31
CA ASN A 133 -5.36 -1.10 -12.80
C ASN A 133 -4.27 -1.39 -11.77
N ILE A 134 -4.54 -1.11 -10.49
CA ILE A 134 -3.64 -1.43 -9.37
C ILE A 134 -3.46 -2.94 -9.25
N PHE A 135 -4.54 -3.73 -9.25
CA PHE A 135 -4.50 -5.19 -9.12
C PHE A 135 -3.82 -5.86 -10.31
N ALA A 136 -4.06 -5.35 -11.53
CA ALA A 136 -3.37 -5.83 -12.73
C ALA A 136 -1.86 -5.57 -12.68
N ALA A 137 -1.43 -4.40 -12.19
CA ALA A 137 -0.04 -4.01 -12.12
C ALA A 137 0.73 -4.67 -10.96
N SER A 138 0.05 -5.15 -9.90
CA SER A 138 0.69 -5.62 -8.68
C SER A 138 1.12 -7.08 -8.75
N ASP A 139 2.31 -7.40 -8.20
CA ASP A 139 2.76 -8.76 -7.89
C ASP A 139 2.08 -9.29 -6.62
N ARG A 140 1.89 -8.42 -5.63
CA ARG A 140 1.16 -8.72 -4.38
C ARG A 140 0.23 -7.57 -4.00
N VAL A 141 -0.91 -7.94 -3.42
CA VAL A 141 -1.88 -7.01 -2.82
C VAL A 141 -1.94 -7.31 -1.32
N LEU A 142 -1.30 -6.47 -0.53
CA LEU A 142 -1.27 -6.58 0.92
C LEU A 142 -2.57 -6.01 1.47
N ALA A 143 -3.30 -6.82 2.24
CA ALA A 143 -4.57 -6.42 2.83
C ALA A 143 -4.44 -6.33 4.36
N PRO A 144 -4.28 -5.14 4.95
CA PRO A 144 -4.32 -4.98 6.41
C PRO A 144 -5.72 -5.26 6.93
N VAL A 145 -5.82 -6.16 7.92
CA VAL A 145 -7.09 -6.64 8.49
C VAL A 145 -7.08 -6.42 10.00
N VAL A 146 -7.97 -5.56 10.49
CA VAL A 146 -8.22 -5.47 11.95
C VAL A 146 -8.91 -6.76 12.38
N PRO A 147 -8.55 -7.41 13.52
CA PRO A 147 -9.17 -8.65 13.96
C PRO A 147 -10.65 -8.43 14.39
N THR A 148 -11.51 -8.18 13.44
CA THR A 148 -12.97 -7.98 13.62
C THR A 148 -13.73 -8.56 12.45
N TYR A 149 -14.95 -9.05 12.66
CA TYR A 149 -15.78 -9.64 11.61
C TYR A 149 -16.06 -8.70 10.44
N LEU A 150 -16.26 -7.39 10.68
CA LEU A 150 -16.47 -6.43 9.60
C LEU A 150 -15.22 -6.23 8.74
N SER A 151 -14.02 -6.32 9.33
CA SER A 151 -12.77 -6.22 8.57
C SER A 151 -12.49 -7.50 7.78
N LEU A 152 -12.80 -8.66 8.34
CA LEU A 152 -12.75 -9.95 7.63
C LEU A 152 -13.72 -9.98 6.45
N ARG A 153 -14.96 -9.52 6.64
CA ARG A 153 -15.93 -9.39 5.55
C ARG A 153 -15.42 -8.50 4.41
N ALA A 154 -14.76 -7.38 4.73
CA ALA A 154 -14.16 -6.52 3.71
C ALA A 154 -13.06 -7.25 2.92
N LEU A 155 -12.23 -8.07 3.57
CA LEU A 155 -11.25 -8.93 2.90
C LEU A 155 -11.94 -9.96 1.98
N GLU A 156 -12.97 -10.62 2.45
CA GLU A 156 -13.75 -11.60 1.67
C GLU A 156 -14.39 -10.96 0.43
N GLN A 157 -14.86 -9.72 0.55
CA GLN A 157 -15.35 -8.95 -0.60
C GLN A 157 -14.27 -8.70 -1.64
N VAL A 158 -13.03 -8.33 -1.23
CA VAL A 158 -11.90 -8.18 -2.14
C VAL A 158 -11.55 -9.51 -2.80
N GLN A 159 -11.52 -10.62 -2.05
CA GLN A 159 -11.25 -11.96 -2.60
C GLN A 159 -12.32 -12.41 -3.59
N ALA A 160 -13.59 -12.15 -3.31
CA ALA A 160 -14.70 -12.43 -4.21
C ALA A 160 -14.62 -11.59 -5.49
N TYR A 161 -14.25 -10.31 -5.37
CA TYR A 161 -14.02 -9.42 -6.51
C TYR A 161 -12.87 -9.91 -7.40
N PHE A 162 -11.76 -10.35 -6.83
CA PHE A 162 -10.66 -10.94 -7.61
C PHE A 162 -11.14 -12.12 -8.43
N LYS A 163 -11.96 -13.00 -7.84
CA LYS A 163 -12.51 -14.17 -8.51
C LYS A 163 -13.49 -13.77 -9.64
N SER A 164 -14.39 -12.82 -9.41
CA SER A 164 -15.38 -12.38 -10.41
C SER A 164 -14.73 -11.67 -11.59
N GLU A 165 -13.67 -10.90 -11.34
CA GLU A 165 -12.96 -10.10 -12.35
C GLU A 165 -11.79 -10.86 -13.03
N GLY A 166 -11.57 -12.12 -12.65
CA GLY A 166 -10.53 -12.96 -13.24
C GLY A 166 -9.10 -12.64 -12.80
N PHE A 167 -8.92 -11.94 -11.68
CA PHE A 167 -7.61 -11.71 -11.09
C PHE A 167 -7.11 -12.95 -10.33
N ASP A 168 -5.80 -13.14 -10.27
CA ASP A 168 -5.20 -14.22 -9.46
C ASP A 168 -5.31 -13.90 -7.96
N ALA A 169 -6.24 -14.54 -7.27
CA ALA A 169 -6.43 -14.41 -5.82
C ALA A 169 -5.18 -14.81 -5.00
N LYS A 170 -4.21 -15.52 -5.60
CA LYS A 170 -2.91 -15.82 -4.97
C LYS A 170 -2.07 -14.56 -4.73
N LYS A 171 -2.36 -13.46 -5.39
CA LYS A 171 -1.70 -12.18 -5.16
C LYS A 171 -2.09 -11.54 -3.82
N ILE A 172 -3.29 -11.85 -3.28
CA ILE A 172 -3.77 -11.28 -2.02
C ILE A 172 -2.99 -11.89 -0.85
N ARG A 173 -2.37 -11.02 -0.08
CA ARG A 173 -1.62 -11.33 1.14
C ARG A 173 -2.18 -10.52 2.31
N PRO A 174 -3.13 -11.05 3.06
CA PRO A 174 -3.61 -10.36 4.25
C PRO A 174 -2.54 -10.39 5.35
N PHE A 175 -2.65 -9.46 6.28
CA PHE A 175 -1.93 -9.48 7.56
C PHE A 175 -2.78 -8.82 8.63
N TYR A 176 -2.60 -9.20 9.88
CA TYR A 176 -3.32 -8.56 10.96
C TYR A 176 -2.70 -7.20 11.29
N SER A 177 -3.56 -6.19 11.36
CA SER A 177 -3.22 -4.80 11.62
C SER A 177 -4.08 -4.26 12.77
N MET A 178 -3.52 -3.35 13.55
CA MET A 178 -4.18 -2.72 14.70
C MET A 178 -4.72 -3.76 15.71
N ALA A 179 -3.97 -4.85 15.92
CA ALA A 179 -4.34 -5.91 16.82
C ALA A 179 -4.18 -5.46 18.29
N ASP A 180 -5.24 -5.53 19.07
CA ASP A 180 -5.23 -5.27 20.52
C ASP A 180 -5.49 -6.56 21.29
N ARG A 181 -4.45 -7.16 21.84
CA ARG A 181 -4.53 -8.43 22.59
C ARG A 181 -5.30 -8.33 23.90
N ARG A 182 -5.66 -7.14 24.38
CA ARG A 182 -6.55 -6.95 25.54
C ARG A 182 -8.01 -7.29 25.20
N ARG A 183 -8.38 -7.25 23.90
CA ARG A 183 -9.71 -7.56 23.40
C ARG A 183 -9.86 -9.06 23.16
N ASN A 184 -10.86 -9.70 23.77
CA ASN A 184 -11.11 -11.15 23.61
C ASN A 184 -11.29 -11.56 22.15
N LEU A 185 -12.12 -10.83 21.40
CA LEU A 185 -12.36 -11.11 19.97
C LEU A 185 -11.06 -11.06 19.15
N HIS A 186 -10.17 -10.08 19.42
CA HIS A 186 -8.91 -10.00 18.69
C HIS A 186 -8.02 -11.22 18.98
N ARG A 187 -7.93 -11.65 20.27
CA ARG A 187 -7.18 -12.86 20.63
C ARG A 187 -7.72 -14.10 19.93
N GLU A 188 -9.05 -14.30 19.99
CA GLU A 188 -9.71 -15.43 19.35
C GLU A 188 -9.39 -15.50 17.84
N LEU A 189 -9.52 -14.39 17.11
CA LEU A 189 -9.25 -14.35 15.67
C LEU A 189 -7.76 -14.46 15.32
N LEU A 190 -6.85 -14.08 16.21
CA LEU A 190 -5.42 -14.29 16.05
C LEU A 190 -5.03 -15.76 16.25
N GLU A 191 -5.62 -16.43 17.24
CA GLU A 191 -5.38 -17.84 17.57
C GLU A 191 -6.05 -18.77 16.57
N ASN A 192 -7.28 -18.43 16.13
CA ASN A 192 -8.10 -19.21 15.21
C ASN A 192 -8.46 -18.39 13.96
N PRO A 193 -7.49 -18.09 13.08
CA PRO A 193 -7.74 -17.27 11.90
C PRO A 193 -8.68 -17.99 10.93
N PRO A 194 -9.69 -17.28 10.37
CA PRO A 194 -10.61 -17.86 9.40
C PRO A 194 -9.93 -18.19 8.07
N ALA A 195 -10.61 -18.98 7.23
CA ALA A 195 -10.09 -19.42 5.94
C ALA A 195 -9.70 -18.27 4.99
N SER A 196 -10.38 -17.11 5.08
CA SER A 196 -10.03 -15.91 4.32
C SER A 196 -8.62 -15.38 4.64
N MET A 197 -8.07 -15.72 5.83
CA MET A 197 -6.72 -15.38 6.29
C MET A 197 -5.67 -16.47 6.02
N ALA A 198 -6.00 -17.55 5.32
CA ALA A 198 -5.09 -18.71 5.13
C ALA A 198 -3.75 -18.35 4.45
N ARG A 199 -3.73 -17.31 3.64
CA ARG A 199 -2.52 -16.83 2.94
C ARG A 199 -1.89 -15.60 3.59
N ARG A 200 -2.20 -15.34 4.86
CA ARG A 200 -1.67 -14.16 5.56
C ARG A 200 -0.17 -14.26 5.79
N TYR A 201 0.46 -13.09 5.85
CA TYR A 201 1.77 -13.00 6.48
C TYR A 201 1.61 -13.24 8.00
N PRO A 202 2.56 -13.94 8.64
CA PRO A 202 2.54 -14.20 10.09
C PRO A 202 2.58 -12.94 10.95
N ALA A 203 3.27 -11.90 10.50
CA ALA A 203 3.42 -10.64 11.22
C ALA A 203 2.08 -10.05 11.67
N VAL A 204 2.03 -9.58 12.91
CA VAL A 204 0.84 -8.98 13.53
C VAL A 204 1.18 -7.58 14.00
N VAL A 205 0.73 -6.56 13.27
CA VAL A 205 0.94 -5.15 13.65
C VAL A 205 -0.01 -4.79 14.79
N PRO A 206 0.51 -4.39 15.96
CA PRO A 206 -0.32 -4.06 17.11
C PRO A 206 -1.02 -2.71 16.94
N TYR A 207 -2.11 -2.49 17.67
CA TYR A 207 -2.64 -1.15 17.90
C TYR A 207 -1.67 -0.42 18.84
N ALA A 208 -1.01 0.63 18.34
CA ALA A 208 0.05 1.32 19.05
C ALA A 208 -0.04 2.84 18.86
N SER A 209 0.13 3.59 19.95
CA SER A 209 0.16 5.04 19.93
C SER A 209 1.31 5.59 19.08
N ALA A 210 2.41 4.86 18.97
CA ALA A 210 3.50 5.23 18.06
C ALA A 210 3.01 5.38 16.62
N VAL A 211 2.16 4.45 16.12
CA VAL A 211 1.59 4.54 14.77
C VAL A 211 0.67 5.75 14.61
N GLU A 212 -0.13 6.08 15.62
CA GLU A 212 -0.98 7.29 15.60
C GLU A 212 -0.13 8.56 15.53
N ARG A 213 1.01 8.59 16.24
CA ARG A 213 1.94 9.73 16.26
C ARG A 213 2.77 9.90 14.99
N MET A 214 2.70 8.97 14.02
CA MET A 214 3.30 9.18 12.71
C MET A 214 2.85 10.51 12.07
N GLY A 215 1.59 10.91 12.26
CA GLY A 215 1.06 12.19 11.78
C GLY A 215 1.69 13.41 12.44
N GLU A 216 2.00 13.33 13.73
CA GLU A 216 2.71 14.37 14.48
C GLU A 216 4.15 14.57 13.98
N HIS A 217 4.87 13.44 13.80
CA HIS A 217 6.26 13.45 13.35
C HIS A 217 6.42 13.62 11.84
N ARG A 218 5.34 13.40 11.06
CA ARG A 218 5.37 13.34 9.58
C ARG A 218 6.51 12.44 9.08
N ALA A 219 6.60 11.24 9.65
CA ALA A 219 7.73 10.34 9.43
C ALA A 219 7.32 8.86 9.59
N PRO A 220 8.07 7.90 9.00
CA PRO A 220 7.92 6.49 9.31
C PRO A 220 8.36 6.21 10.77
N LEU A 221 7.87 5.13 11.36
CA LEU A 221 8.14 4.76 12.76
C LEU A 221 9.64 4.75 13.10
N ALA A 222 10.46 4.16 12.23
CA ALA A 222 11.90 4.02 12.48
C ALA A 222 12.65 5.37 12.58
N ALA A 223 12.02 6.48 12.20
CA ALA A 223 12.64 7.80 12.31
C ALA A 223 12.51 8.41 13.72
N TYR A 224 11.61 7.91 14.57
CA TYR A 224 11.37 8.49 15.90
C TYR A 224 11.03 7.48 17.00
N ALA A 225 10.53 6.28 16.66
CA ALA A 225 10.23 5.25 17.64
C ALA A 225 11.53 4.58 18.12
N GLY A 226 11.52 4.07 19.36
CA GLY A 226 12.63 3.26 19.87
C GLY A 226 12.78 1.96 19.08
N SER A 227 14.00 1.44 19.01
CA SER A 227 14.32 0.19 18.29
C SER A 227 13.49 -1.03 18.75
N GLU A 228 13.02 -1.02 20.02
CA GLU A 228 12.21 -2.08 20.61
C GLU A 228 10.69 -1.82 20.53
N ASP A 229 10.27 -0.78 19.78
CA ASP A 229 8.84 -0.49 19.63
C ASP A 229 8.12 -1.67 18.95
N PRO A 230 7.05 -2.22 19.58
CA PRO A 230 6.39 -3.42 19.04
C PRO A 230 5.79 -3.25 17.65
N ALA A 231 5.35 -2.04 17.29
CA ALA A 231 4.81 -1.80 15.95
C ALA A 231 5.94 -1.70 14.91
N LEU A 232 7.07 -1.09 15.26
CA LEU A 232 8.26 -1.04 14.41
C LEU A 232 8.78 -2.46 14.13
N LEU A 233 8.91 -3.29 15.17
CA LEU A 233 9.35 -4.69 15.04
C LEU A 233 8.38 -5.49 14.17
N ALA A 234 7.08 -5.31 14.34
CA ALA A 234 6.07 -6.00 13.53
C ALA A 234 6.12 -5.58 12.04
N TYR A 235 6.35 -4.31 11.74
CA TYR A 235 6.56 -3.88 10.36
C TYR A 235 7.89 -4.39 9.78
N ALA A 236 8.94 -4.48 10.59
CA ALA A 236 10.22 -5.08 10.17
C ALA A 236 10.05 -6.57 9.84
N GLU A 237 9.33 -7.33 10.67
CA GLU A 237 8.97 -8.72 10.40
C GLU A 237 8.17 -8.83 9.08
N LEU A 238 7.11 -8.03 8.93
CA LEU A 238 6.31 -7.99 7.70
C LEU A 238 7.15 -7.69 6.46
N TRP A 239 8.10 -6.76 6.56
CA TRP A 239 9.03 -6.47 5.48
C TRP A 239 9.92 -7.66 5.13
N LEU A 240 10.48 -8.36 6.11
CA LEU A 240 11.35 -9.52 5.86
C LEU A 240 10.60 -10.65 5.17
N GLU A 241 9.36 -10.92 5.56
CA GLU A 241 8.49 -11.91 4.93
C GLU A 241 8.15 -11.50 3.48
N LEU A 242 7.78 -10.23 3.28
CA LEU A 242 7.49 -9.69 1.96
C LEU A 242 8.71 -9.73 1.04
N LYS A 243 9.89 -9.36 1.54
CA LYS A 243 11.16 -9.42 0.81
C LYS A 243 11.45 -10.82 0.32
N LYS A 244 11.26 -11.83 1.17
CA LYS A 244 11.40 -13.26 0.81
C LYS A 244 10.38 -13.69 -0.24
N ASP A 245 9.09 -13.32 -0.08
CA ASP A 245 8.00 -13.69 -1.02
C ASP A 245 8.19 -13.06 -2.41
N LEU A 246 8.83 -11.88 -2.49
CA LEU A 246 9.12 -11.17 -3.74
C LEU A 246 10.50 -11.49 -4.35
N ALA A 247 11.36 -12.21 -3.64
CA ALA A 247 12.75 -12.48 -4.01
C ALA A 247 13.55 -11.20 -4.29
N LEU A 248 13.48 -10.24 -3.33
CA LEU A 248 14.19 -8.96 -3.33
C LEU A 248 15.53 -9.02 -2.57
#